data_6dcc8d3feb46cd4e24686bcbd78331d6
#
_entry.id   6dcc8d3feb46cd4e24686bcbd78331d6
#
_cell.length_a   1.000
_cell.length_b   1.000
_cell.length_c   1.000
_cell.angle_alpha   90.00
_cell.angle_beta   90.00
_cell.angle_gamma   90.00
#
_symmetry.space_group_name_H-M   'P 1'
#
loop_
_entity.id
_entity.type
_entity.pdbx_description
1 polymer ?
#
loop_
_entity_poly.entity_id
_entity_poly.type
_entity_poly.pdbx_seq_one_letter_code
_entity_poly.pdbx_strand_id
1 'polypeptide(L)'
;MLVRLMYASRAVAAVNQEELLAILRKCKANNPALGVTGVLCYSEGIFLQVLEGGRAQVSALYNRIAQDPRHRDVMLLSYEEIGERRFAGWAMGQVNMNRLNPALLLKYSDSAKLDPYAVSGKASMALFNELVATASVMCLGSA
;
A
#
# COMPACT_ATOMS: atom_id res chain seq x y z
N MET A 1 12.84 1.48 16.71
CA MET A 1 13.38 1.65 15.35
C MET A 1 12.26 1.60 14.34
N LEU A 2 12.18 2.60 13.50
CA LEU A 2 11.17 2.66 12.45
C LEU A 2 11.64 1.92 11.20
N VAL A 3 10.70 1.23 10.55
CA VAL A 3 10.92 0.56 9.27
C VAL A 3 9.82 0.94 8.28
N ARG A 4 10.14 0.82 6.99
CA ARG A 4 9.18 0.92 5.88
C ARG A 4 9.21 -0.37 5.11
N LEU A 5 8.04 -0.98 4.94
CA LEU A 5 7.86 -2.23 4.23
C LEU A 5 6.88 -2.02 3.08
N MET A 6 7.22 -2.51 1.89
CA MET A 6 6.32 -2.54 0.74
C MET A 6 6.12 -3.98 0.29
N TYR A 7 4.89 -4.37 0.06
CA TYR A 7 4.56 -5.67 -0.49
C TYR A 7 3.47 -5.55 -1.54
N ALA A 8 3.37 -6.58 -2.38
CA ALA A 8 2.26 -6.78 -3.30
C ALA A 8 1.58 -8.11 -3.00
N SER A 9 0.30 -8.21 -3.34
CA SER A 9 -0.44 -9.47 -3.28
C SER A 9 -1.54 -9.47 -4.33
N ARG A 10 -2.07 -10.67 -4.63
CA ARG A 10 -3.20 -10.84 -5.55
C ARG A 10 -4.44 -11.20 -4.74
N ALA A 11 -5.55 -10.54 -5.03
CA ALA A 11 -6.84 -10.91 -4.46
C ALA A 11 -7.28 -12.27 -5.03
N VAL A 12 -7.80 -13.16 -4.17
CA VAL A 12 -8.33 -14.46 -4.63
C VAL A 12 -9.69 -14.30 -5.31
N ALA A 13 -10.39 -13.20 -5.05
CA ALA A 13 -11.65 -12.82 -5.70
C ALA A 13 -11.65 -11.32 -5.92
N ALA A 14 -12.41 -10.87 -6.92
CA ALA A 14 -12.52 -9.43 -7.20
C ALA A 14 -13.02 -8.67 -5.96
N VAL A 15 -12.38 -7.55 -5.69
CA VAL A 15 -12.73 -6.67 -4.57
C VAL A 15 -13.43 -5.44 -5.13
N ASN A 16 -14.69 -5.23 -4.72
CA ASN A 16 -15.43 -4.04 -5.11
C ASN A 16 -15.09 -2.85 -4.20
N GLN A 17 -15.61 -1.68 -4.54
CA GLN A 17 -15.32 -0.45 -3.79
C GLN A 17 -15.78 -0.55 -2.33
N GLU A 18 -16.91 -1.16 -2.07
CA GLU A 18 -17.45 -1.33 -0.72
C GLU A 18 -16.56 -2.22 0.14
N GLU A 19 -16.08 -3.34 -0.42
CA GLU A 19 -15.16 -4.25 0.26
C GLU A 19 -13.81 -3.56 0.53
N LEU A 20 -13.32 -2.78 -0.41
CA LEU A 20 -12.08 -2.01 -0.24
C LEU A 20 -12.22 -0.99 0.89
N LEU A 21 -13.34 -0.28 0.95
CA LEU A 21 -13.62 0.66 2.04
C LEU A 21 -13.69 -0.04 3.39
N ALA A 22 -14.24 -1.25 3.45
CA ALA A 22 -14.27 -2.05 4.68
C ALA A 22 -12.86 -2.40 5.16
N ILE A 23 -11.97 -2.79 4.24
CA ILE A 23 -10.56 -3.06 4.54
C ILE A 23 -9.90 -1.81 5.13
N LEU A 24 -10.10 -0.66 4.49
CA LEU A 24 -9.51 0.60 4.92
C LEU A 24 -10.03 1.04 6.30
N ARG A 25 -11.31 0.87 6.57
CA ARG A 25 -11.90 1.17 7.88
C ARG A 25 -11.29 0.31 8.97
N LYS A 26 -11.05 -0.96 8.71
CA LYS A 26 -10.41 -1.87 9.64
C LYS A 26 -8.98 -1.44 9.93
N CYS A 27 -8.22 -1.07 8.90
CA CYS A 27 -6.87 -0.52 9.07
C CYS A 27 -6.89 0.75 9.91
N LYS A 28 -7.80 1.66 9.61
CA LYS A 28 -7.94 2.92 10.35
C LYS A 28 -8.28 2.69 11.82
N ALA A 29 -9.11 1.70 12.12
CA ALA A 29 -9.47 1.36 13.49
C ALA A 29 -8.33 0.72 14.27
N ASN A 30 -7.52 -0.13 13.63
CA ASN A 30 -6.51 -0.96 14.27
C ASN A 30 -5.09 -0.37 14.24
N ASN A 31 -4.71 0.29 13.14
CA ASN A 31 -3.34 0.73 12.93
C ASN A 31 -2.84 1.79 13.94
N PRO A 32 -3.66 2.75 14.40
CA PRO A 32 -3.19 3.71 15.39
C PRO A 32 -2.69 3.07 16.68
N ALA A 33 -3.39 2.04 17.17
CA ALA A 33 -3.00 1.32 18.38
C ALA A 33 -1.67 0.56 18.18
N LEU A 34 -1.38 0.14 16.93
CA LEU A 34 -0.13 -0.54 16.58
C LEU A 34 0.99 0.43 16.24
N GLY A 35 0.68 1.72 16.11
CA GLY A 35 1.65 2.71 15.65
C GLY A 35 2.01 2.54 14.18
N VAL A 36 1.13 1.99 13.35
CA VAL A 36 1.36 1.76 11.93
C VAL A 36 0.64 2.80 11.08
N THR A 37 1.34 3.33 10.11
CA THR A 37 0.81 4.24 9.09
C THR A 37 1.15 3.70 7.71
N GLY A 38 0.52 4.21 6.65
CA GLY A 38 0.84 3.76 5.31
C GLY A 38 -0.16 4.14 4.24
N VAL A 39 0.02 3.51 3.07
CA VAL A 39 -0.79 3.76 1.88
C VAL A 39 -1.11 2.44 1.20
N LEU A 40 -2.37 2.28 0.80
CA LEU A 40 -2.86 1.12 0.06
C LEU A 40 -3.27 1.52 -1.35
N CYS A 41 -2.82 0.74 -2.31
CA CYS A 41 -3.27 0.81 -3.70
C CYS A 41 -3.91 -0.53 -4.07
N TYR A 42 -5.07 -0.48 -4.71
CA TYR A 42 -5.73 -1.67 -5.27
C TYR A 42 -6.14 -1.37 -6.71
N SER A 43 -5.77 -2.25 -7.62
CA SER A 43 -6.13 -2.13 -9.04
C SER A 43 -6.15 -3.51 -9.69
N GLU A 44 -7.26 -3.84 -10.35
CA GLU A 44 -7.39 -5.06 -11.17
C GLU A 44 -6.91 -6.33 -10.45
N GLY A 45 -7.33 -6.52 -9.22
CA GLY A 45 -7.01 -7.73 -8.45
C GLY A 45 -5.65 -7.71 -7.76
N ILE A 46 -4.92 -6.61 -7.83
CA ILE A 46 -3.59 -6.47 -7.22
C ILE A 46 -3.63 -5.45 -6.11
N PHE A 47 -3.14 -5.84 -4.92
CA PHE A 47 -2.85 -4.93 -3.82
C PHE A 47 -1.38 -4.55 -3.83
N LEU A 48 -1.10 -3.28 -3.59
CA LEU A 48 0.24 -2.77 -3.37
C LEU A 48 0.17 -1.85 -2.15
N GLN A 49 0.92 -2.17 -1.10
CA GLN A 49 0.80 -1.47 0.18
C GLN A 49 2.16 -1.13 0.75
N VAL A 50 2.27 0.07 1.30
CA VAL A 50 3.40 0.51 2.11
C VAL A 50 2.97 0.62 3.55
N LEU A 51 3.76 0.05 4.46
CA LEU A 51 3.56 0.13 5.90
C LEU A 51 4.78 0.78 6.55
N GLU A 52 4.53 1.71 7.46
CA GLU A 52 5.57 2.34 8.26
C GLU A 52 5.23 2.22 9.74
N GLY A 53 6.22 1.91 10.54
CA GLY A 53 6.05 1.75 11.98
C GLY A 53 7.24 1.08 12.63
N GLY A 54 7.07 0.69 13.88
CA GLY A 54 8.08 -0.07 14.61
C GLY A 54 8.34 -1.42 13.95
N ARG A 55 9.60 -1.87 13.97
CA ARG A 55 10.01 -3.13 13.35
C ARG A 55 9.12 -4.31 13.76
N ALA A 56 8.91 -4.47 15.07
CA ALA A 56 8.11 -5.59 15.58
C ALA A 56 6.65 -5.53 15.11
N GLN A 57 6.05 -4.34 15.16
CA GLN A 57 4.65 -4.15 14.80
C GLN A 57 4.42 -4.35 13.30
N VAL A 58 5.30 -3.80 12.46
CA VAL A 58 5.21 -3.96 11.00
C VAL A 58 5.43 -5.42 10.62
N SER A 59 6.40 -6.11 11.21
CA SER A 59 6.66 -7.52 10.93
C SER A 59 5.47 -8.39 11.32
N ALA A 60 4.88 -8.17 12.50
CA ALA A 60 3.72 -8.93 12.95
C ALA A 60 2.52 -8.71 12.04
N LEU A 61 2.28 -7.47 11.64
CA LEU A 61 1.18 -7.13 10.72
C LEU A 61 1.39 -7.78 9.35
N TYR A 62 2.59 -7.68 8.79
CA TYR A 62 2.92 -8.31 7.51
C TYR A 62 2.71 -9.83 7.56
N ASN A 63 3.14 -10.49 8.63
CA ASN A 63 2.96 -11.93 8.77
C ASN A 63 1.49 -12.32 8.82
N ARG A 64 0.64 -11.53 9.47
CA ARG A 64 -0.81 -11.76 9.47
C ARG A 64 -1.41 -11.57 8.08
N ILE A 65 -0.99 -10.55 7.36
CA ILE A 65 -1.43 -10.31 6.00
C ILE A 65 -1.04 -11.48 5.10
N ALA A 66 0.20 -11.95 5.20
CA ALA A 66 0.69 -13.06 4.38
C ALA A 66 -0.07 -14.37 4.61
N GLN A 67 -0.68 -14.55 5.79
CA GLN A 67 -1.46 -15.74 6.15
C GLN A 67 -2.96 -15.58 5.86
N ASP A 68 -3.41 -14.40 5.47
CA ASP A 68 -4.83 -14.13 5.20
C ASP A 68 -5.25 -14.84 3.90
N PRO A 69 -6.27 -15.73 3.94
CA PRO A 69 -6.69 -16.49 2.75
C PRO A 69 -7.39 -15.65 1.67
N ARG A 70 -7.69 -14.38 1.94
CA ARG A 70 -8.35 -13.50 0.97
C ARG A 70 -7.43 -13.05 -0.14
N HIS A 71 -6.11 -13.27 0.00
CA HIS A 71 -5.14 -12.96 -1.04
C HIS A 71 -4.02 -14.01 -1.11
N ARG A 72 -3.27 -13.98 -2.19
CA ARG A 72 -2.21 -14.93 -2.52
C ARG A 72 -1.03 -14.22 -3.15
N ASP A 73 0.03 -14.98 -3.40
CA ASP A 73 1.25 -14.47 -4.05
C ASP A 73 1.80 -13.23 -3.35
N VAL A 74 1.77 -13.23 -2.02
CA VAL A 74 2.30 -12.13 -1.22
C VAL A 74 3.80 -12.06 -1.44
N MET A 75 4.25 -10.90 -1.94
CA MET A 75 5.65 -10.69 -2.27
C MET A 75 6.18 -9.44 -1.60
N LEU A 76 7.24 -9.61 -0.84
CA LEU A 76 7.97 -8.50 -0.25
C LEU A 76 8.77 -7.80 -1.34
N LEU A 77 8.53 -6.52 -1.55
CA LEU A 77 9.18 -5.73 -2.59
C LEU A 77 10.30 -4.84 -2.05
N SER A 78 10.15 -4.34 -0.84
CA SER A 78 11.12 -3.45 -0.22
C SER A 78 10.97 -3.48 1.29
N TYR A 79 12.09 -3.44 1.98
CA TYR A 79 12.14 -3.32 3.43
C TYR A 79 13.37 -2.51 3.80
N GLU A 80 13.17 -1.43 4.58
CA GLU A 80 14.28 -0.57 4.99
C GLU A 80 14.06 0.02 6.37
N GLU A 81 15.15 0.27 7.06
CA GLU A 81 15.15 1.07 8.28
C GLU A 81 15.08 2.54 7.89
N ILE A 82 14.21 3.30 8.56
CA ILE A 82 14.00 4.70 8.24
C ILE A 82 14.21 5.57 9.48
N GLY A 83 14.64 6.81 9.26
CA GLY A 83 14.80 7.79 10.34
C GLY A 83 13.51 8.51 10.66
N GLU A 84 12.61 8.62 9.69
CA GLU A 84 11.31 9.28 9.86
C GLU A 84 10.28 8.69 8.92
N ARG A 85 9.00 8.85 9.28
CA ARG A 85 7.90 8.39 8.43
C ARG A 85 7.68 9.36 7.29
N ARG A 86 7.35 8.82 6.11
CA ARG A 86 6.87 9.58 4.96
C ARG A 86 5.35 9.75 4.99
N PHE A 87 4.64 8.78 5.60
CA PHE A 87 3.18 8.71 5.62
C PHE A 87 2.63 8.87 7.04
N ALA A 88 3.26 9.72 7.84
CA ALA A 88 2.95 9.85 9.27
C ALA A 88 1.50 10.28 9.55
N GLY A 89 0.89 11.04 8.65
CA GLY A 89 -0.48 11.54 8.83
C GLY A 89 -1.59 10.55 8.48
N TRP A 90 -1.25 9.34 8.00
CA TRP A 90 -2.25 8.42 7.47
C TRP A 90 -2.25 7.07 8.18
N ALA A 91 -3.32 6.80 8.96
CA ALA A 91 -3.55 5.45 9.50
C ALA A 91 -3.64 4.40 8.37
N MET A 92 -4.22 4.77 7.23
CA MET A 92 -4.08 4.10 5.95
C MET A 92 -4.68 5.00 4.87
N GLY A 93 -3.84 5.57 4.01
CA GLY A 93 -4.27 6.32 2.84
C GLY A 93 -4.62 5.39 1.69
N GLN A 94 -5.52 5.81 0.82
CA GLN A 94 -5.90 5.07 -0.38
C GLN A 94 -5.51 5.85 -1.63
N VAL A 95 -4.81 5.19 -2.55
CA VAL A 95 -4.56 5.75 -3.89
C VAL A 95 -5.85 5.70 -4.70
N ASN A 96 -6.28 6.85 -5.23
CA ASN A 96 -7.45 6.90 -6.10
C ASN A 96 -7.03 6.57 -7.54
N MET A 97 -7.18 5.30 -7.93
CA MET A 97 -6.80 4.84 -9.27
C MET A 97 -7.66 5.43 -10.39
N ASN A 98 -8.85 5.95 -10.08
CA ASN A 98 -9.72 6.59 -11.08
C ASN A 98 -9.20 7.98 -11.50
N ARG A 99 -8.36 8.60 -10.69
CA ARG A 99 -7.76 9.91 -10.97
C ARG A 99 -6.29 9.81 -11.41
N LEU A 100 -5.79 8.60 -11.54
CA LEU A 100 -4.40 8.37 -11.91
C LEU A 100 -4.20 8.70 -13.40
N ASN A 101 -3.20 9.53 -13.68
CA ASN A 101 -2.76 9.75 -15.06
C ASN A 101 -2.02 8.49 -15.55
N PRO A 102 -2.49 7.83 -16.62
CA PRO A 102 -1.83 6.62 -17.13
C PRO A 102 -0.36 6.83 -17.49
N ALA A 103 0.04 8.05 -17.83
CA ALA A 103 1.44 8.38 -18.11
C ALA A 103 2.34 8.15 -16.90
N LEU A 104 1.81 8.24 -15.68
CA LEU A 104 2.57 7.98 -14.47
C LEU A 104 2.95 6.51 -14.36
N LEU A 105 2.04 5.60 -14.72
CA LEU A 105 2.35 4.17 -14.76
C LEU A 105 3.38 3.86 -15.86
N LEU A 106 3.25 4.47 -17.02
CA LEU A 106 4.18 4.29 -18.13
C LEU A 106 5.59 4.78 -17.81
N LYS A 107 5.73 5.73 -16.91
CA LYS A 107 7.04 6.23 -16.48
C LYS A 107 7.87 5.14 -15.79
N TYR A 108 7.21 4.19 -15.11
CA TYR A 108 7.88 3.18 -14.29
C TYR A 108 7.68 1.75 -14.78
N SER A 109 6.88 1.54 -15.83
CA SER A 109 6.47 0.24 -16.31
C SER A 109 6.39 0.22 -17.84
N ASP A 110 6.37 -0.97 -18.42
CA ASP A 110 6.25 -1.15 -19.87
C ASP A 110 4.79 -1.05 -20.36
N SER A 111 3.84 -0.88 -19.47
CA SER A 111 2.43 -0.70 -19.82
C SER A 111 1.75 0.26 -18.83
N ALA A 112 0.55 0.75 -19.19
CA ALA A 112 -0.25 1.64 -18.34
C ALA A 112 -1.05 0.87 -17.29
N LYS A 113 -0.53 -0.27 -16.81
CA LYS A 113 -1.15 -1.08 -15.76
C LYS A 113 -0.27 -1.10 -14.52
N LEU A 114 -0.91 -1.17 -13.35
CA LEU A 114 -0.20 -1.42 -12.11
C LEU A 114 0.21 -2.90 -12.08
N ASP A 115 1.50 -3.17 -12.21
CA ASP A 115 2.03 -4.52 -12.11
C ASP A 115 3.33 -4.53 -11.30
N PRO A 116 3.22 -4.59 -9.97
CA PRO A 116 4.41 -4.60 -9.10
C PRO A 116 5.21 -5.89 -9.22
N TYR A 117 4.67 -6.93 -9.83
CA TYR A 117 5.38 -8.18 -10.07
C TYR A 117 6.33 -8.09 -11.26
N ALA A 118 6.07 -7.17 -12.19
CA ALA A 118 6.86 -7.00 -13.41
C ALA A 118 7.93 -5.90 -13.31
N VAL A 119 7.91 -5.11 -12.23
CA VAL A 119 8.87 -4.02 -12.03
C VAL A 119 9.62 -4.20 -10.71
N SER A 120 10.74 -3.51 -10.55
CA SER A 120 11.49 -3.58 -9.31
C SER A 120 10.74 -2.94 -8.14
N GLY A 121 11.06 -3.34 -6.91
CA GLY A 121 10.55 -2.68 -5.72
C GLY A 121 10.92 -1.20 -5.69
N LYS A 122 12.09 -0.86 -6.23
CA LYS A 122 12.56 0.51 -6.37
C LYS A 122 11.64 1.35 -7.28
N ALA A 123 11.21 0.79 -8.41
CA ALA A 123 10.27 1.45 -9.32
C ALA A 123 8.88 1.61 -8.67
N SER A 124 8.40 0.59 -7.98
CA SER A 124 7.14 0.66 -7.25
C SER A 124 7.16 1.73 -6.16
N MET A 125 8.27 1.83 -5.42
CA MET A 125 8.41 2.86 -4.38
C MET A 125 8.45 4.26 -4.99
N ALA A 126 9.15 4.44 -6.11
CA ALA A 126 9.20 5.71 -6.83
C ALA A 126 7.81 6.13 -7.32
N LEU A 127 7.02 5.17 -7.81
CA LEU A 127 5.63 5.42 -8.18
C LEU A 127 4.80 5.90 -6.98
N PHE A 128 4.91 5.23 -5.84
CA PHE A 128 4.20 5.66 -4.63
C PHE A 128 4.58 7.09 -4.21
N ASN A 129 5.84 7.42 -4.29
CA ASN A 129 6.32 8.77 -3.94
C ASN A 129 5.68 9.84 -4.83
N GLU A 130 5.56 9.57 -6.13
CA GLU A 130 4.89 10.51 -7.04
C GLU A 130 3.39 10.60 -6.80
N LEU A 131 2.73 9.47 -6.52
CA LEU A 131 1.31 9.47 -6.19
C LEU A 131 1.01 10.33 -4.96
N VAL A 132 1.83 10.24 -3.95
CA VAL A 132 1.71 11.06 -2.73
C VAL A 132 1.96 12.54 -3.06
N ALA A 133 2.98 12.85 -3.86
CA ALA A 133 3.33 14.22 -4.22
C ALA A 133 2.27 14.89 -5.10
N THR A 134 1.54 14.13 -5.91
CA THR A 134 0.47 14.64 -6.78
C THR A 134 -0.91 14.65 -6.11
N ALA A 135 -0.98 14.32 -4.83
CA ALA A 135 -2.21 14.27 -4.04
C ALA A 135 -3.27 13.30 -4.58
N SER A 136 -2.85 12.25 -5.31
CA SER A 136 -3.75 11.19 -5.77
C SER A 136 -4.13 10.21 -4.66
N VAL A 137 -3.95 10.60 -3.40
CA VAL A 137 -4.19 9.75 -2.22
C VAL A 137 -5.33 10.35 -1.41
N MET A 138 -6.28 9.50 -1.04
CA MET A 138 -7.38 9.85 -0.15
C MET A 138 -7.15 9.24 1.22
N CYS A 139 -7.47 10.01 2.27
CA CYS A 139 -7.49 9.51 3.64
C CYS A 139 -8.94 9.27 4.07
N LEU A 140 -9.28 8.02 4.37
CA LEU A 140 -10.60 7.67 4.83
C LEU A 140 -10.84 8.30 6.22
N GLY A 141 -11.92 9.09 6.31
CA GLY A 141 -12.36 9.65 7.59
C GLY A 141 -11.40 10.65 8.21
N SER A 142 -10.54 11.27 7.43
CA SER A 142 -9.85 12.48 7.85
C SER A 142 -10.90 13.57 8.00
N ALA A 143 -11.24 13.84 9.22
CA ALA A 143 -12.10 14.99 9.51
C ALA A 143 -11.29 16.24 9.26
#